data_867b807047e5be3e9f294719b7d58d9c
#
_entry.id   867b807047e5be3e9f294719b7d58d9c
#
_cell.length_a   1.000
_cell.length_b   1.000
_cell.length_c   1.000
_cell.angle_alpha   90.00
_cell.angle_beta   90.00
_cell.angle_gamma   90.00
#
_symmetry.space_group_name_H-M   'P 1'
#
loop_
_entity.id
_entity.type
_entity.pdbx_description
1 polymer ?
#
loop_
_entity_poly.entity_id
_entity_poly.type
_entity_poly.pdbx_seq_one_letter_code
_entity_poly.pdbx_strand_id
1 'polypeptide(L)'
;GSEMCIETDCTYDPASRGGNSPDGRKVKGTIHWVPAPYAVKAEVRLYENIVDEEKGVYNKEDGSLNLNPNSLTILKDCYLEPSFDDAKAYDSFQFVRNGYFCIDAKDSKPDALVFNRIVSLKSSFKLPK
;
A
#
# COMPACT_ATOMS: atom_id res chain seq x y z
N GLY A 1 -6.71 11.40 5.34
CA GLY A 1 -8.12 11.62 5.22
C GLY A 1 -8.59 12.77 6.06
N SER A 2 -9.38 13.67 5.49
CA SER A 2 -10.07 14.68 6.28
C SER A 2 -11.12 13.98 7.15
N GLU A 3 -11.21 14.38 8.41
CA GLU A 3 -12.28 13.96 9.33
C GLU A 3 -13.62 14.54 8.89
N MET A 4 -14.15 14.04 7.81
CA MET A 4 -15.55 14.27 7.48
C MET A 4 -16.27 12.98 7.83
N CYS A 5 -16.97 12.96 8.96
CA CYS A 5 -17.92 11.91 9.27
C CYS A 5 -19.03 11.96 8.22
N ILE A 6 -18.85 11.21 7.15
CA ILE A 6 -19.91 10.95 6.20
C ILE A 6 -20.56 9.67 6.65
N GLU A 7 -21.73 9.80 7.29
CA GLU A 7 -22.60 8.67 7.54
C GLU A 7 -23.22 8.26 6.19
N THR A 8 -22.88 7.08 5.72
CA THR A 8 -23.37 6.56 4.44
C THR A 8 -24.07 5.24 4.67
N ASP A 9 -25.37 5.22 4.42
CA ASP A 9 -26.13 3.99 4.38
C ASP A 9 -25.81 3.21 3.11
N CYS A 10 -25.41 1.95 3.28
CA CYS A 10 -25.07 1.06 2.19
C CYS A 10 -26.01 -0.15 2.18
N THR A 11 -26.45 -0.52 0.98
CA THR A 11 -27.19 -1.78 0.76
C THR A 11 -26.31 -2.75 -0.02
N TYR A 12 -26.33 -4.02 0.36
CA TYR A 12 -25.62 -5.06 -0.36
C TYR A 12 -26.49 -5.62 -1.49
N ASP A 13 -25.94 -5.64 -2.70
CA ASP A 13 -26.55 -6.27 -3.87
C ASP A 13 -25.76 -7.53 -4.26
N PRO A 14 -26.21 -8.74 -3.85
CA PRO A 14 -25.50 -9.99 -4.13
C PRO A 14 -25.40 -10.30 -5.63
N ALA A 15 -26.29 -9.77 -6.46
CA ALA A 15 -26.32 -10.03 -7.90
C ALA A 15 -25.21 -9.25 -8.65
N SER A 16 -24.64 -8.20 -8.04
CA SER A 16 -23.54 -7.42 -8.61
C SER A 16 -22.15 -7.96 -8.26
N ARG A 17 -22.05 -9.12 -7.63
CA ARG A 17 -20.79 -9.76 -7.26
C ARG A 17 -19.93 -10.02 -8.51
N GLY A 18 -18.70 -9.50 -8.51
CA GLY A 18 -17.78 -9.62 -9.64
C GLY A 18 -17.71 -8.37 -10.54
N GLY A 19 -18.44 -7.30 -10.17
CA GLY A 19 -18.25 -5.96 -10.76
C GLY A 19 -19.23 -5.57 -11.86
N ASN A 20 -20.06 -6.49 -12.33
CA ASN A 20 -21.10 -6.17 -13.32
C ASN A 20 -22.46 -6.12 -12.62
N SER A 21 -23.16 -5.00 -12.77
CA SER A 21 -24.52 -4.86 -12.28
C SER A 21 -25.53 -5.51 -13.25
N PRO A 22 -26.49 -6.34 -12.78
CA PRO A 22 -27.49 -7.00 -13.64
C PRO A 22 -28.37 -6.03 -14.40
N ASP A 23 -28.55 -4.82 -13.87
CA ASP A 23 -29.35 -3.75 -14.49
C ASP A 23 -28.57 -2.94 -15.52
N GLY A 24 -27.33 -3.31 -15.84
CA GLY A 24 -26.50 -2.64 -16.85
C GLY A 24 -25.95 -1.26 -16.46
N ARG A 25 -26.16 -0.81 -15.22
CA ARG A 25 -25.60 0.49 -14.78
C ARG A 25 -24.07 0.41 -14.75
N LYS A 26 -23.43 1.51 -15.20
CA LYS A 26 -21.97 1.64 -15.16
C LYS A 26 -21.53 2.02 -13.76
N VAL A 27 -20.71 1.16 -13.15
CA VAL A 27 -20.03 1.45 -11.89
C VAL A 27 -18.84 2.37 -12.17
N LYS A 28 -18.85 3.58 -11.58
CA LYS A 28 -17.82 4.61 -11.83
C LYS A 28 -16.51 4.36 -11.07
N GLY A 29 -16.51 3.48 -10.08
CA GLY A 29 -15.33 3.21 -9.28
C GLY A 29 -15.47 1.95 -8.44
N THR A 30 -14.35 1.45 -7.95
CA THR A 30 -14.29 0.33 -7.03
C THR A 30 -13.58 0.81 -5.77
N ILE A 31 -14.17 0.60 -4.62
CA ILE A 31 -13.63 0.96 -3.31
C ILE A 31 -13.05 -0.31 -2.68
N HIS A 32 -11.86 -0.20 -2.10
CA HIS A 32 -11.30 -1.18 -1.19
C HIS A 32 -11.68 -0.81 0.23
N TRP A 33 -12.18 -1.77 0.99
CA TRP A 33 -12.57 -1.55 2.36
C TRP A 33 -12.26 -2.77 3.23
N VAL A 34 -12.09 -2.56 4.51
CA VAL A 34 -11.96 -3.60 5.53
C VAL A 34 -12.85 -3.25 6.71
N PRO A 35 -13.48 -4.23 7.38
CA PRO A 35 -14.31 -3.99 8.54
C PRO A 35 -13.44 -3.61 9.75
N ALA A 36 -13.41 -2.34 10.11
CA ALA A 36 -12.53 -1.82 11.16
C ALA A 36 -12.54 -2.61 12.50
N PRO A 37 -13.69 -3.14 12.99
CA PRO A 37 -13.71 -3.93 14.22
C PRO A 37 -12.95 -5.25 14.15
N TYR A 38 -12.71 -5.77 12.96
CA TYR A 38 -12.04 -7.06 12.74
C TYR A 38 -10.74 -6.91 11.98
N ALA A 39 -10.37 -5.70 11.61
CA ALA A 39 -9.16 -5.43 10.85
C ALA A 39 -7.90 -5.59 11.71
N VAL A 40 -6.87 -6.17 11.12
CA VAL A 40 -5.54 -6.26 11.72
C VAL A 40 -4.81 -4.94 11.48
N LYS A 41 -4.28 -4.34 12.55
CA LYS A 41 -3.42 -3.15 12.41
C LYS A 41 -2.02 -3.55 12.02
N ALA A 42 -1.44 -2.78 11.10
CA ALA A 42 -0.07 -3.00 10.64
C ALA A 42 0.64 -1.69 10.29
N GLU A 43 1.96 -1.73 10.33
CA GLU A 43 2.84 -0.73 9.74
C GLU A 43 3.18 -1.14 8.31
N VAL A 44 3.15 -0.21 7.38
CA VAL A 44 3.53 -0.45 5.97
C VAL A 44 4.67 0.48 5.59
N ARG A 45 5.76 -0.08 5.08
CA ARG A 45 6.95 0.63 4.64
C ARG A 45 7.02 0.64 3.12
N LEU A 46 7.00 1.84 2.55
CA LEU A 46 7.11 2.08 1.12
C LEU A 46 8.52 2.54 0.82
N TYR A 47 9.27 1.73 0.11
CA TYR A 47 10.63 2.04 -0.32
C TYR A 47 10.63 2.61 -1.72
N GLU A 48 11.43 3.65 -1.94
CA GLU A 48 11.71 4.27 -3.22
C GLU A 48 13.23 4.34 -3.44
N ASN A 49 13.65 4.82 -4.58
CA ASN A 49 15.07 4.96 -4.89
C ASN A 49 15.78 5.83 -3.85
N ILE A 50 16.97 5.40 -3.41
CA ILE A 50 17.78 6.13 -2.41
C ILE A 50 18.30 7.44 -2.98
N VAL A 51 18.54 7.49 -4.30
CA VAL A 51 19.01 8.69 -4.97
C VAL A 51 17.87 9.45 -5.64
N ASP A 52 18.01 10.77 -5.68
CA ASP A 52 17.09 11.65 -6.39
C ASP A 52 17.46 11.67 -7.87
N GLU A 53 16.73 10.90 -8.68
CA GLU A 53 16.99 10.73 -10.12
C GLU A 53 16.81 12.05 -10.91
N GLU A 54 15.97 12.96 -10.44
CA GLU A 54 15.72 14.24 -11.11
C GLU A 54 16.93 15.17 -10.98
N LYS A 55 17.63 15.10 -9.86
CA LYS A 55 18.86 15.86 -9.62
C LYS A 55 20.12 15.17 -10.14
N GLY A 56 19.99 13.88 -10.51
CA GLY A 56 21.11 13.01 -10.84
C GLY A 56 21.77 12.39 -9.61
N VAL A 57 22.54 11.32 -9.82
CA VAL A 57 23.12 10.51 -8.73
C VAL A 57 24.07 11.32 -7.84
N TYR A 58 24.87 12.17 -8.45
CA TYR A 58 25.88 12.96 -7.75
C TYR A 58 25.63 14.46 -7.88
N ASN A 59 25.87 15.18 -6.81
CA ASN A 59 25.95 16.62 -6.83
C ASN A 59 27.19 17.05 -7.61
N LYS A 60 27.03 17.95 -8.57
CA LYS A 60 28.14 18.42 -9.45
C LYS A 60 29.14 19.35 -8.74
N GLU A 61 28.73 19.92 -7.60
CA GLU A 61 29.56 20.89 -6.87
C GLU A 61 30.57 20.22 -5.93
N ASP A 62 30.09 19.18 -5.21
CA ASP A 62 30.89 18.55 -4.15
C ASP A 62 31.09 17.04 -4.33
N GLY A 63 30.47 16.43 -5.36
CA GLY A 63 30.54 14.99 -5.63
C GLY A 63 29.75 14.10 -4.65
N SER A 64 28.99 14.69 -3.75
CA SER A 64 28.13 13.94 -2.81
C SER A 64 26.96 13.29 -3.52
N LEU A 65 26.38 12.26 -2.89
CA LEU A 65 25.14 11.62 -3.39
C LEU A 65 23.94 12.54 -3.17
N ASN A 66 23.14 12.74 -4.20
CA ASN A 66 21.85 13.38 -4.10
C ASN A 66 20.85 12.37 -3.51
N LEU A 67 20.70 12.38 -2.19
CA LEU A 67 19.79 11.49 -1.50
C LEU A 67 18.35 11.93 -1.69
N ASN A 68 17.46 10.95 -1.95
CA ASN A 68 16.03 11.15 -1.98
C ASN A 68 15.48 11.17 -0.55
N PRO A 69 14.99 12.31 -0.05
CA PRO A 69 14.44 12.40 1.30
C PRO A 69 13.17 11.54 1.48
N ASN A 70 12.51 11.16 0.40
CA ASN A 70 11.32 10.32 0.38
C ASN A 70 11.62 8.86 0.02
N SER A 71 12.89 8.41 0.19
CA SER A 71 13.28 7.02 -0.10
C SER A 71 12.59 5.99 0.79
N LEU A 72 12.08 6.40 1.93
CA LEU A 72 11.28 5.59 2.85
C LEU A 72 10.09 6.39 3.36
N THR A 73 8.88 5.85 3.11
CA THR A 73 7.65 6.36 3.72
C THR A 73 7.07 5.29 4.63
N ILE A 74 6.83 5.63 5.90
CA ILE A 74 6.24 4.73 6.89
C ILE A 74 4.79 5.13 7.11
N LEU A 75 3.87 4.23 6.77
CA LEU A 75 2.45 4.35 7.03
C LEU A 75 2.13 3.57 8.30
N LYS A 76 1.79 4.27 9.36
CA LYS A 76 1.34 3.69 10.62
C LYS A 76 -0.18 3.52 10.61
N ASP A 77 -0.67 2.62 11.43
CA ASP A 77 -2.11 2.38 11.59
C ASP A 77 -2.85 2.01 10.29
N CYS A 78 -2.20 1.24 9.41
CA CYS A 78 -2.86 0.63 8.28
C CYS A 78 -3.79 -0.49 8.76
N TYR A 79 -4.93 -0.65 8.09
CA TYR A 79 -5.91 -1.70 8.39
C TYR A 79 -5.89 -2.75 7.29
N LEU A 80 -5.73 -4.02 7.68
CA LEU A 80 -5.68 -5.18 6.80
C LEU A 80 -6.82 -6.14 7.11
N GLU A 81 -7.08 -7.06 6.17
CA GLU A 81 -8.05 -8.12 6.35
C GLU A 81 -7.70 -9.02 7.54
N PRO A 82 -8.67 -9.64 8.22
CA PRO A 82 -8.41 -10.57 9.33
C PRO A 82 -7.58 -11.80 8.97
N SER A 83 -7.53 -12.15 7.66
CA SER A 83 -6.78 -13.30 7.15
C SER A 83 -5.26 -13.24 7.35
N PHE A 84 -4.73 -12.12 7.86
CA PHE A 84 -3.30 -11.97 8.15
C PHE A 84 -2.88 -12.46 9.55
N ASP A 85 -3.80 -12.95 10.37
CA ASP A 85 -3.49 -13.43 11.74
C ASP A 85 -2.47 -14.57 11.77
N ASP A 86 -2.46 -15.43 10.74
CA ASP A 86 -1.51 -16.56 10.63
C ASP A 86 -0.27 -16.25 9.79
N ALA A 87 -0.10 -15.02 9.34
CA ALA A 87 0.98 -14.63 8.45
C ALA A 87 2.34 -14.65 9.15
N LYS A 88 3.36 -15.15 8.46
CA LYS A 88 4.71 -15.38 8.98
C LYS A 88 5.73 -14.46 8.31
N ALA A 89 6.87 -14.29 8.99
CA ALA A 89 8.01 -13.58 8.44
C ALA A 89 8.39 -14.11 7.05
N TYR A 90 8.67 -13.20 6.12
CA TYR A 90 8.94 -13.44 4.70
C TYR A 90 7.74 -13.85 3.84
N ASP A 91 6.56 -14.09 4.39
CA ASP A 91 5.37 -14.29 3.56
C ASP A 91 5.14 -13.07 2.68
N SER A 92 4.78 -13.34 1.41
CA SER A 92 4.58 -12.31 0.40
C SER A 92 3.14 -12.26 -0.05
N PHE A 93 2.61 -11.04 -0.16
CA PHE A 93 1.21 -10.78 -0.47
C PHE A 93 1.07 -9.72 -1.56
N GLN A 94 0.03 -9.85 -2.34
CA GLN A 94 -0.42 -8.77 -3.21
C GLN A 94 -1.51 -7.97 -2.50
N PHE A 95 -1.21 -6.72 -2.18
CA PHE A 95 -2.25 -5.77 -1.77
C PHE A 95 -2.86 -5.19 -3.04
N VAL A 96 -4.10 -5.62 -3.31
CA VAL A 96 -4.82 -5.24 -4.53
C VAL A 96 -4.80 -3.72 -4.71
N ARG A 97 -4.38 -3.25 -5.90
CA ARG A 97 -4.19 -1.85 -6.29
C ARG A 97 -3.01 -1.11 -5.64
N ASN A 98 -2.31 -1.72 -4.68
CA ASN A 98 -1.21 -1.07 -3.97
C ASN A 98 0.16 -1.60 -4.37
N GLY A 99 0.30 -2.92 -4.56
CA GLY A 99 1.58 -3.53 -4.91
C GLY A 99 1.78 -4.90 -4.27
N TYR A 100 3.03 -5.33 -4.26
CA TYR A 100 3.46 -6.57 -3.62
C TYR A 100 4.27 -6.25 -2.37
N PHE A 101 3.99 -6.96 -1.31
CA PHE A 101 4.54 -6.72 0.01
C PHE A 101 5.00 -8.02 0.64
N CYS A 102 6.00 -7.95 1.51
CA CYS A 102 6.42 -9.06 2.36
C CYS A 102 6.43 -8.64 3.83
N ILE A 103 6.22 -9.61 4.70
CA ILE A 103 6.32 -9.39 6.14
C ILE A 103 7.79 -9.23 6.52
N ASP A 104 8.09 -8.15 7.25
CA ASP A 104 9.41 -7.90 7.80
C ASP A 104 9.76 -8.96 8.86
N ALA A 105 10.92 -9.60 8.69
CA ALA A 105 11.33 -10.69 9.57
C ALA A 105 11.93 -10.22 10.91
N LYS A 106 12.35 -8.96 10.97
CA LYS A 106 13.06 -8.41 12.12
C LYS A 106 12.12 -7.63 13.03
N ASP A 107 11.27 -6.81 12.43
CA ASP A 107 10.48 -5.83 13.18
C ASP A 107 9.03 -6.28 13.40
N SER A 108 8.52 -7.26 12.61
CA SER A 108 7.17 -7.80 12.80
C SER A 108 7.04 -8.60 14.09
N LYS A 109 5.89 -8.44 14.72
CA LYS A 109 5.43 -9.23 15.87
C LYS A 109 4.00 -9.72 15.60
N PRO A 110 3.54 -10.78 16.28
CA PRO A 110 2.19 -11.32 16.06
C PRO A 110 1.06 -10.30 16.21
N ASP A 111 1.23 -9.33 17.10
CA ASP A 111 0.28 -8.26 17.41
C ASP A 111 0.61 -6.91 16.73
N ALA A 112 1.72 -6.86 16.00
CA ALA A 112 2.22 -5.65 15.33
C ALA A 112 2.96 -6.01 14.04
N LEU A 113 2.20 -6.34 13.00
CA LEU A 113 2.77 -6.70 11.71
C LEU A 113 3.40 -5.50 11.01
N VAL A 114 4.55 -5.74 10.39
CA VAL A 114 5.26 -4.76 9.56
C VAL A 114 5.41 -5.33 8.15
N PHE A 115 4.95 -4.58 7.16
CA PHE A 115 5.03 -4.96 5.75
C PHE A 115 5.98 -4.06 4.99
N ASN A 116 6.89 -4.67 4.26
CA ASN A 116 7.79 -4.00 3.35
C ASN A 116 7.27 -4.12 1.91
N ARG A 117 7.14 -3.00 1.20
CA ARG A 117 6.80 -3.04 -0.22
C ARG A 117 7.97 -3.59 -1.02
N ILE A 118 7.73 -4.68 -1.77
CA ILE A 118 8.70 -5.28 -2.68
C ILE A 118 8.70 -4.50 -3.99
N VAL A 119 7.50 -4.29 -4.56
CA VAL A 119 7.33 -3.58 -5.84
C VAL A 119 5.94 -2.94 -5.90
N SER A 120 5.86 -1.76 -6.50
CA SER A 120 4.60 -1.09 -6.82
C SER A 120 3.98 -1.68 -8.08
N LEU A 121 2.67 -1.50 -8.30
CA LEU A 121 2.00 -1.92 -9.54
C LEU A 121 2.41 -1.09 -10.76
N LYS A 122 2.93 0.12 -10.54
CA LYS A 122 3.48 0.98 -11.58
C LYS A 122 4.92 1.29 -11.21
N SER A 123 5.84 1.03 -12.14
CA SER A 123 7.23 1.42 -11.92
C SER A 123 7.32 2.94 -11.87
N SER A 124 7.92 3.46 -10.79
CA SER A 124 8.36 4.86 -10.71
C SER A 124 9.69 5.08 -11.42
N PHE A 125 10.40 3.99 -11.74
CA PHE A 125 11.69 4.04 -12.42
C PHE A 125 11.53 4.48 -13.88
N LYS A 126 12.17 5.59 -14.24
CA LYS A 126 12.29 6.07 -15.61
C LYS A 126 13.73 5.89 -16.04
N LEU A 127 13.97 5.07 -17.07
CA LEU A 127 15.29 5.02 -17.70
C LEU A 127 15.61 6.42 -18.23
N PRO A 128 16.81 6.96 -17.92
CA PRO A 128 17.26 8.18 -18.59
C PRO A 128 17.30 7.92 -20.10
N LYS A 129 16.72 8.86 -20.87
CA LYS A 129 16.79 8.83 -22.34
C LYS A 129 18.15 9.23 -22.81
#